data_67cd7d211d2d72fc24292841159b01d1
#
_entry.id   67cd7d211d2d72fc24292841159b01d1
#
_cell.length_a   1.000
_cell.length_b   1.000
_cell.length_c   1.000
_cell.angle_alpha   90.00
_cell.angle_beta   90.00
_cell.angle_gamma   90.00
#
_symmetry.space_group_name_H-M   'P 1'
#
loop_
_entity.id
_entity.type
_entity.pdbx_description
1 polymer ?
#
loop_
_entity_poly.entity_id
_entity_poly.type
_entity_poly.pdbx_seq_one_letter_code
_entity_poly.pdbx_strand_id
1 'polypeptide(L)'
;YIPHRIDEGYGLHEDAVRALAADKAELIVTVDCGITSFHQVALARQLATEVIVTDHHQPAERLPPAAAVVHPRLPGGGYPFGQLSGAGVALKVAWALCRRATGAVRVADPMKDFLLQAVGMAALGTVADVVPLVDENRVLVHHGLSAIAERPTLGLSALLQITGLADKKRLDAEDLGFSLAPRLNAAGRLCQAQLAVELLVTDRAQRALELAQYLDQLNATRQTLERSVYLSAHKQLKEQFDPQQEPAIVLADRQWHPGVIGIVAGRLADKYHRPVILIAWD
;
A
#
# COMPACT_ATOMS: atom_id res chain seq x y z
N TYR A 1 -9.62 3.42 -9.78
CA TYR A 1 -9.14 2.14 -10.34
C TYR A 1 -8.07 1.54 -9.43
N ILE A 2 -8.11 0.22 -9.22
CA ILE A 2 -7.10 -0.54 -8.50
C ILE A 2 -6.80 -1.78 -9.37
N PRO A 3 -5.54 -1.99 -9.80
CA PRO A 3 -5.21 -3.12 -10.66
C PRO A 3 -5.37 -4.46 -9.94
N HIS A 4 -5.76 -5.50 -10.70
CA HIS A 4 -5.84 -6.84 -10.17
C HIS A 4 -4.46 -7.45 -10.04
N ARG A 5 -4.02 -7.70 -8.80
CA ARG A 5 -2.63 -8.03 -8.47
C ARG A 5 -2.05 -9.23 -9.22
N ILE A 6 -2.87 -10.24 -9.50
CA ILE A 6 -2.43 -11.48 -10.16
C ILE A 6 -2.45 -11.32 -11.69
N ASP A 7 -3.53 -10.77 -12.24
CA ASP A 7 -3.72 -10.69 -13.70
C ASP A 7 -3.00 -9.50 -14.32
N GLU A 8 -2.97 -8.36 -13.61
CA GLU A 8 -2.39 -7.12 -14.12
C GLU A 8 -1.03 -6.79 -13.47
N GLY A 9 -0.75 -7.31 -12.26
CA GLY A 9 0.45 -6.98 -11.50
C GLY A 9 0.36 -5.63 -10.78
N TYR A 10 1.52 -4.98 -10.57
CA TYR A 10 1.64 -3.70 -9.89
C TYR A 10 1.80 -2.54 -10.86
N GLY A 11 1.30 -1.36 -10.47
CA GLY A 11 1.57 -0.11 -11.14
C GLY A 11 0.52 0.26 -12.19
N LEU A 12 0.90 1.15 -13.11
CA LEU A 12 0.04 1.62 -14.19
C LEU A 12 0.24 0.75 -15.43
N HIS A 13 -0.83 0.17 -15.95
CA HIS A 13 -0.84 -0.72 -17.12
C HIS A 13 -1.49 -0.05 -18.32
N GLU A 14 -1.08 -0.45 -19.55
CA GLU A 14 -1.63 0.13 -20.78
C GLU A 14 -3.14 -0.14 -20.93
N ASP A 15 -3.60 -1.33 -20.57
CA ASP A 15 -5.02 -1.69 -20.65
C ASP A 15 -5.87 -0.83 -19.70
N ALA A 16 -5.36 -0.57 -18.48
CA ALA A 16 -5.99 0.34 -17.54
C ALA A 16 -6.07 1.77 -18.10
N VAL A 17 -4.99 2.25 -18.71
CA VAL A 17 -4.96 3.58 -19.35
C VAL A 17 -5.97 3.66 -20.49
N ARG A 18 -6.06 2.64 -21.35
CA ARG A 18 -7.02 2.57 -22.46
C ARG A 18 -8.47 2.53 -21.95
N ALA A 19 -8.73 1.73 -20.90
CA ALA A 19 -10.07 1.64 -20.30
C ALA A 19 -10.50 2.99 -19.70
N LEU A 20 -9.63 3.62 -18.91
CA LEU A 20 -9.93 4.93 -18.32
C LEU A 20 -10.13 6.04 -19.38
N ALA A 21 -9.32 6.03 -20.45
CA ALA A 21 -9.50 6.96 -21.56
C ALA A 21 -10.82 6.72 -22.32
N ALA A 22 -11.21 5.45 -22.52
CA ALA A 22 -12.50 5.08 -23.10
C ALA A 22 -13.68 5.56 -22.24
N ASP A 23 -13.53 5.53 -20.91
CA ASP A 23 -14.48 6.09 -19.94
C ASP A 23 -14.42 7.63 -19.85
N LYS A 24 -13.67 8.29 -20.76
CA LYS A 24 -13.52 9.75 -20.85
C LYS A 24 -12.86 10.38 -19.61
N ALA A 25 -11.96 9.66 -18.96
CA ALA A 25 -11.13 10.27 -17.93
C ALA A 25 -10.21 11.33 -18.56
N GLU A 26 -10.34 12.57 -18.13
CA GLU A 26 -9.49 13.68 -18.57
C GLU A 26 -8.16 13.73 -17.82
N LEU A 27 -8.15 13.24 -16.59
CA LEU A 27 -7.00 13.23 -15.68
C LEU A 27 -6.90 11.91 -14.94
N ILE A 28 -5.72 11.30 -14.95
CA ILE A 28 -5.33 10.18 -14.11
C ILE A 28 -4.34 10.68 -13.05
N VAL A 29 -4.63 10.45 -11.78
CA VAL A 29 -3.67 10.68 -10.68
C VAL A 29 -3.22 9.32 -10.17
N THR A 30 -1.95 8.97 -10.38
CA THR A 30 -1.42 7.74 -9.80
C THR A 30 -1.06 7.99 -8.34
N VAL A 31 -1.25 6.99 -7.49
CA VAL A 31 -0.84 7.02 -6.08
C VAL A 31 -0.01 5.79 -5.76
N ASP A 32 1.19 6.01 -5.21
CA ASP A 32 2.13 4.97 -4.84
C ASP A 32 2.65 4.13 -6.03
N CYS A 33 2.60 4.69 -7.23
CA CYS A 33 3.11 4.07 -8.45
C CYS A 33 3.29 5.11 -9.57
N GLY A 34 3.93 4.68 -10.67
CA GLY A 34 3.94 5.46 -11.91
C GLY A 34 5.27 6.12 -12.24
N ILE A 35 6.21 6.24 -11.30
CA ILE A 35 7.51 6.91 -11.55
C ILE A 35 8.35 6.20 -12.64
N THR A 36 8.13 4.91 -12.85
CA THR A 36 8.77 4.10 -13.88
C THR A 36 7.90 3.86 -15.12
N SER A 37 6.64 4.34 -15.11
CA SER A 37 5.62 4.05 -16.14
C SER A 37 5.72 4.99 -17.35
N PHE A 38 6.92 5.11 -17.96
CA PHE A 38 7.14 6.04 -19.07
C PHE A 38 6.20 5.77 -20.25
N HIS A 39 6.07 4.52 -20.68
CA HIS A 39 5.28 4.16 -21.87
C HIS A 39 3.79 4.35 -21.63
N GLN A 40 3.29 3.98 -20.45
CA GLN A 40 1.90 4.10 -20.07
C GLN A 40 1.45 5.57 -19.99
N VAL A 41 2.29 6.43 -19.42
CA VAL A 41 2.03 7.86 -19.36
C VAL A 41 2.09 8.50 -20.75
N ALA A 42 3.04 8.07 -21.60
CA ALA A 42 3.08 8.53 -23.00
C ALA A 42 1.83 8.09 -23.78
N LEU A 43 1.33 6.88 -23.55
CA LEU A 43 0.08 6.38 -24.13
C LEU A 43 -1.13 7.21 -23.66
N ALA A 44 -1.25 7.50 -22.36
CA ALA A 44 -2.33 8.34 -21.82
C ALA A 44 -2.38 9.68 -22.54
N ARG A 45 -1.22 10.33 -22.73
CA ARG A 45 -1.11 11.60 -23.46
C ARG A 45 -1.56 11.47 -24.92
N GLN A 46 -1.24 10.36 -25.60
CA GLN A 46 -1.72 10.10 -26.97
C GLN A 46 -3.24 9.97 -27.03
N LEU A 47 -3.85 9.48 -25.96
CA LEU A 47 -5.30 9.33 -25.79
C LEU A 47 -5.98 10.59 -25.22
N ALA A 48 -5.27 11.74 -25.20
CA ALA A 48 -5.74 13.01 -24.66
C ALA A 48 -6.15 12.96 -23.17
N THR A 49 -5.54 12.05 -22.39
CA THR A 49 -5.69 11.96 -20.94
C THR A 49 -4.43 12.45 -20.27
N GLU A 50 -4.53 13.45 -19.39
CA GLU A 50 -3.41 13.94 -18.59
C GLU A 50 -3.09 12.97 -17.44
N VAL A 51 -1.82 12.94 -17.02
CA VAL A 51 -1.38 12.12 -15.88
C VAL A 51 -0.60 12.98 -14.90
N ILE A 52 -0.96 12.87 -13.62
CA ILE A 52 -0.15 13.34 -12.49
C ILE A 52 0.39 12.10 -11.79
N VAL A 53 1.71 11.98 -11.69
CA VAL A 53 2.35 10.89 -10.98
C VAL A 53 2.63 11.32 -9.54
N THR A 54 2.12 10.56 -8.55
CA THR A 54 2.51 10.68 -7.14
C THR A 54 3.09 9.36 -6.67
N ASP A 55 4.38 9.34 -6.34
CA ASP A 55 5.11 8.11 -6.06
C ASP A 55 6.30 8.38 -5.12
N HIS A 56 6.88 7.31 -4.57
CA HIS A 56 8.07 7.37 -3.71
C HIS A 56 9.11 6.30 -4.06
N HIS A 57 8.81 5.39 -4.99
CA HIS A 57 9.71 4.34 -5.44
C HIS A 57 10.96 4.89 -6.13
N GLN A 58 11.94 4.05 -6.40
CA GLN A 58 13.18 4.49 -7.06
C GLN A 58 12.88 5.05 -8.46
N PRO A 59 13.22 6.32 -8.75
CA PRO A 59 13.05 6.87 -10.10
C PRO A 59 13.88 6.12 -11.13
N ALA A 60 13.33 5.96 -12.34
CA ALA A 60 14.10 5.50 -13.49
C ALA A 60 14.99 6.64 -14.04
N GLU A 61 15.98 6.30 -14.88
CA GLU A 61 16.82 7.30 -15.58
C GLU A 61 15.96 8.29 -16.39
N ARG A 62 14.91 7.77 -17.03
CA ARG A 62 13.95 8.57 -17.80
C ARG A 62 12.63 8.66 -17.05
N LEU A 63 12.27 9.87 -16.66
CA LEU A 63 11.00 10.14 -16.00
C LEU A 63 9.81 10.06 -16.97
N PRO A 64 8.62 9.66 -16.52
CA PRO A 64 7.41 9.64 -17.34
C PRO A 64 7.02 11.06 -17.78
N PRO A 65 6.51 11.24 -19.02
CA PRO A 65 6.11 12.54 -19.56
C PRO A 65 4.74 12.98 -19.02
N ALA A 66 4.59 12.99 -17.68
CA ALA A 66 3.38 13.38 -16.97
C ALA A 66 3.22 14.90 -16.92
N ALA A 67 1.98 15.38 -16.73
CA ALA A 67 1.68 16.80 -16.53
C ALA A 67 2.37 17.33 -15.25
N ALA A 68 2.46 16.49 -14.22
CA ALA A 68 3.24 16.75 -13.03
C ALA A 68 3.77 15.43 -12.41
N VAL A 69 4.92 15.51 -11.76
CA VAL A 69 5.49 14.42 -10.96
C VAL A 69 5.73 14.92 -9.55
N VAL A 70 5.05 14.32 -8.58
CA VAL A 70 5.23 14.61 -7.15
C VAL A 70 5.96 13.44 -6.52
N HIS A 71 7.22 13.65 -6.13
CA HIS A 71 8.08 12.60 -5.67
C HIS A 71 9.15 13.14 -4.70
N PRO A 72 9.39 12.54 -3.52
CA PRO A 72 10.30 13.09 -2.52
C PRO A 72 11.78 13.01 -2.93
N ARG A 73 12.13 12.14 -3.88
CA ARG A 73 13.51 11.97 -4.40
C ARG A 73 13.64 12.40 -5.86
N LEU A 74 12.80 13.33 -6.30
CA LEU A 74 12.89 13.81 -7.68
C LEU A 74 14.23 14.53 -7.90
N PRO A 75 15.02 14.16 -8.92
CA PRO A 75 16.24 14.87 -9.25
C PRO A 75 16.00 16.38 -9.44
N GLY A 76 16.75 17.20 -8.71
CA GLY A 76 16.57 18.67 -8.74
C GLY A 76 15.35 19.20 -7.94
N GLY A 77 14.56 18.35 -7.31
CA GLY A 77 13.34 18.75 -6.58
C GLY A 77 13.58 19.47 -5.27
N GLY A 78 14.74 19.31 -4.65
CA GLY A 78 15.14 20.01 -3.42
C GLY A 78 14.33 19.65 -2.17
N TYR A 79 13.49 18.58 -2.21
CA TYR A 79 12.75 18.14 -1.02
C TYR A 79 13.71 17.52 0.00
N PRO A 80 13.68 17.94 1.29
CA PRO A 80 14.74 17.58 2.24
C PRO A 80 14.66 16.13 2.75
N PHE A 81 13.51 15.45 2.64
CA PHE A 81 13.29 14.14 3.20
C PHE A 81 12.82 13.13 2.15
N GLY A 82 13.72 12.29 1.65
CA GLY A 82 13.48 11.37 0.54
C GLY A 82 12.77 10.06 0.90
N GLN A 83 12.42 9.81 2.17
CA GLN A 83 11.94 8.50 2.65
C GLN A 83 10.44 8.48 2.98
N LEU A 84 9.64 9.41 2.44
CA LEU A 84 8.19 9.36 2.57
C LEU A 84 7.64 8.08 1.92
N SER A 85 6.60 7.48 2.51
CA SER A 85 5.76 6.47 1.86
C SER A 85 4.85 7.11 0.80
N GLY A 86 4.27 6.29 -0.09
CA GLY A 86 3.24 6.76 -1.05
C GLY A 86 2.06 7.44 -0.35
N ALA A 87 1.62 6.90 0.79
CA ALA A 87 0.58 7.53 1.62
C ALA A 87 1.02 8.89 2.21
N GLY A 88 2.30 9.02 2.59
CA GLY A 88 2.89 10.29 3.02
C GLY A 88 2.92 11.32 1.90
N VAL A 89 3.28 10.92 0.68
CA VAL A 89 3.23 11.77 -0.52
C VAL A 89 1.80 12.23 -0.80
N ALA A 90 0.82 11.31 -0.76
CA ALA A 90 -0.59 11.65 -0.95
C ALA A 90 -1.10 12.66 0.08
N LEU A 91 -0.73 12.53 1.36
CA LEU A 91 -1.04 13.52 2.38
C LEU A 91 -0.45 14.90 2.06
N LYS A 92 0.79 14.97 1.57
CA LYS A 92 1.43 16.23 1.19
C LYS A 92 0.71 16.91 0.03
N VAL A 93 0.28 16.13 -0.96
CA VAL A 93 -0.55 16.64 -2.08
C VAL A 93 -1.88 17.18 -1.55
N ALA A 94 -2.59 16.40 -0.73
CA ALA A 94 -3.85 16.83 -0.13
C ALA A 94 -3.69 18.13 0.67
N TRP A 95 -2.64 18.24 1.49
CA TRP A 95 -2.34 19.45 2.24
C TRP A 95 -2.06 20.65 1.34
N ALA A 96 -1.25 20.47 0.28
CA ALA A 96 -0.95 21.52 -0.67
C ALA A 96 -2.22 22.02 -1.39
N LEU A 97 -3.11 21.10 -1.79
CA LEU A 97 -4.40 21.42 -2.40
C LEU A 97 -5.32 22.20 -1.44
N CYS A 98 -5.45 21.76 -0.20
CA CYS A 98 -6.21 22.48 0.82
C CYS A 98 -5.69 23.90 1.05
N ARG A 99 -4.37 24.09 1.15
CA ARG A 99 -3.76 25.42 1.26
C ARG A 99 -4.02 26.29 0.04
N ARG A 100 -3.93 25.70 -1.14
CA ARG A 100 -4.18 26.43 -2.39
C ARG A 100 -5.64 26.87 -2.49
N ALA A 101 -6.57 25.98 -2.14
CA ALA A 101 -8.01 26.27 -2.19
C ALA A 101 -8.43 27.36 -1.20
N THR A 102 -7.81 27.40 -0.01
CA THR A 102 -8.13 28.41 1.02
C THR A 102 -7.38 29.73 0.81
N GLY A 103 -6.29 29.74 0.06
CA GLY A 103 -5.39 30.90 -0.08
C GLY A 103 -4.65 31.28 1.23
N ALA A 104 -4.78 30.45 2.28
CA ALA A 104 -4.28 30.73 3.62
C ALA A 104 -3.04 29.89 3.98
N VAL A 105 -2.17 30.45 4.81
CA VAL A 105 -1.03 29.72 5.38
C VAL A 105 -1.51 28.60 6.33
N ARG A 106 -2.59 28.85 7.09
CA ARG A 106 -3.25 27.87 7.95
C ARG A 106 -4.57 27.47 7.34
N VAL A 107 -4.77 26.16 7.17
CA VAL A 107 -6.03 25.60 6.67
C VAL A 107 -7.09 25.70 7.77
N ALA A 108 -8.25 26.27 7.43
CA ALA A 108 -9.39 26.40 8.31
C ALA A 108 -10.33 25.17 8.21
N ASP A 109 -11.26 25.05 9.17
CA ASP A 109 -12.32 24.06 9.13
C ASP A 109 -13.26 24.29 7.91
N PRO A 110 -13.78 23.26 7.22
CA PRO A 110 -13.70 21.81 7.53
C PRO A 110 -12.45 21.11 6.97
N MET A 111 -11.63 21.75 6.14
CA MET A 111 -10.45 21.11 5.51
C MET A 111 -9.41 20.68 6.53
N LYS A 112 -9.35 21.35 7.68
CA LYS A 112 -8.46 20.95 8.77
C LYS A 112 -8.86 19.59 9.35
N ASP A 113 -10.15 19.34 9.57
CA ASP A 113 -10.63 18.05 10.10
C ASP A 113 -10.37 16.91 9.11
N PHE A 114 -10.56 17.16 7.82
CA PHE A 114 -10.17 16.23 6.77
C PHE A 114 -8.66 15.90 6.83
N LEU A 115 -7.80 16.92 6.94
CA LEU A 115 -6.35 16.68 7.01
C LEU A 115 -5.93 15.95 8.28
N LEU A 116 -6.58 16.19 9.42
CA LEU A 116 -6.32 15.45 10.66
C LEU A 116 -6.68 13.95 10.51
N GLN A 117 -7.78 13.62 9.86
CA GLN A 117 -8.11 12.23 9.53
C GLN A 117 -7.13 11.65 8.51
N ALA A 118 -6.74 12.43 7.50
CA ALA A 118 -5.77 11.99 6.49
C ALA A 118 -4.38 11.71 7.09
N VAL A 119 -3.97 12.41 8.16
CA VAL A 119 -2.73 12.10 8.91
C VAL A 119 -2.80 10.70 9.52
N GLY A 120 -3.94 10.28 10.06
CA GLY A 120 -4.13 8.92 10.57
C GLY A 120 -3.98 7.86 9.47
N MET A 121 -4.61 8.07 8.31
CA MET A 121 -4.47 7.17 7.16
C MET A 121 -3.03 7.13 6.64
N ALA A 122 -2.36 8.29 6.56
CA ALA A 122 -0.97 8.36 6.13
C ALA A 122 -0.02 7.66 7.11
N ALA A 123 -0.29 7.73 8.41
CA ALA A 123 0.47 6.99 9.42
C ALA A 123 0.32 5.48 9.24
N LEU A 124 -0.91 5.01 9.03
CA LEU A 124 -1.18 3.59 8.77
C LEU A 124 -0.43 3.11 7.51
N GLY A 125 -0.52 3.86 6.40
CA GLY A 125 0.19 3.54 5.17
C GLY A 125 1.72 3.59 5.34
N THR A 126 2.25 4.57 6.08
CA THR A 126 3.69 4.71 6.34
C THR A 126 4.25 3.52 7.13
N VAL A 127 3.51 3.05 8.15
CA VAL A 127 3.90 1.85 8.91
C VAL A 127 3.75 0.59 8.08
N ALA A 128 2.66 0.47 7.31
CA ALA A 128 2.38 -0.70 6.48
C ALA A 128 3.40 -0.89 5.34
N ASP A 129 3.96 0.22 4.82
CA ASP A 129 4.96 0.25 3.76
C ASP A 129 6.40 -0.01 4.28
N VAL A 130 6.57 -0.10 5.60
CA VAL A 130 7.86 -0.42 6.25
C VAL A 130 8.97 0.58 5.92
N VAL A 131 8.64 1.82 5.58
CA VAL A 131 9.63 2.89 5.41
C VAL A 131 10.24 3.29 6.77
N PRO A 132 11.47 3.82 6.81
CA PRO A 132 12.12 4.21 8.07
C PRO A 132 11.30 5.24 8.85
N LEU A 133 11.00 4.93 10.13
CA LEU A 133 10.24 5.81 11.02
C LEU A 133 11.16 6.85 11.69
N VAL A 134 11.85 7.63 10.86
CA VAL A 134 12.76 8.72 11.27
C VAL A 134 12.25 10.05 10.74
N ASP A 135 12.79 11.15 11.23
CA ASP A 135 12.51 12.52 10.78
C ASP A 135 11.01 12.77 10.54
N GLU A 136 10.61 13.08 9.31
CA GLU A 136 9.25 13.44 8.97
C GLU A 136 8.26 12.26 9.12
N ASN A 137 8.67 11.04 8.78
CA ASN A 137 7.84 9.85 8.98
C ASN A 137 7.56 9.62 10.48
N ARG A 138 8.54 9.85 11.35
CA ARG A 138 8.35 9.76 12.81
C ARG A 138 7.31 10.75 13.31
N VAL A 139 7.39 12.00 12.85
CA VAL A 139 6.41 13.05 13.20
C VAL A 139 5.02 12.67 12.71
N LEU A 140 4.92 12.24 11.45
CA LEU A 140 3.68 11.83 10.82
C LEU A 140 3.04 10.66 11.57
N VAL A 141 3.79 9.61 11.87
CA VAL A 141 3.29 8.43 12.59
C VAL A 141 2.90 8.79 14.03
N HIS A 142 3.70 9.59 14.72
CA HIS A 142 3.39 10.03 16.09
C HIS A 142 2.03 10.75 16.16
N HIS A 143 1.80 11.73 15.30
CA HIS A 143 0.53 12.46 15.28
C HIS A 143 -0.61 11.64 14.67
N GLY A 144 -0.31 10.76 13.72
CA GLY A 144 -1.29 9.87 13.12
C GLY A 144 -1.84 8.83 14.09
N LEU A 145 -1.03 8.29 14.99
CA LEU A 145 -1.48 7.39 16.06
C LEU A 145 -2.52 8.08 16.96
N SER A 146 -2.26 9.34 17.35
CA SER A 146 -3.22 10.14 18.11
C SER A 146 -4.50 10.41 17.30
N ALA A 147 -4.35 10.75 16.01
CA ALA A 147 -5.50 11.00 15.13
C ALA A 147 -6.38 9.75 14.94
N ILE A 148 -5.78 8.56 14.81
CA ILE A 148 -6.51 7.29 14.73
C ILE A 148 -7.24 6.99 16.04
N ALA A 149 -6.64 7.27 17.19
CA ALA A 149 -7.26 7.02 18.49
C ALA A 149 -8.39 8.01 18.80
N GLU A 150 -8.22 9.28 18.48
CA GLU A 150 -9.15 10.36 18.89
C GLU A 150 -10.24 10.63 17.85
N ARG A 151 -9.96 10.45 16.56
CA ARG A 151 -10.82 10.83 15.42
C ARG A 151 -10.77 9.82 14.29
N PRO A 152 -10.96 8.51 14.55
CA PRO A 152 -10.91 7.52 13.48
C PRO A 152 -12.02 7.79 12.44
N THR A 153 -11.74 7.47 11.17
CA THR A 153 -12.83 7.30 10.20
C THR A 153 -13.69 6.12 10.60
N LEU A 154 -14.90 6.00 10.05
CA LEU A 154 -15.79 4.87 10.37
C LEU A 154 -15.10 3.52 10.11
N GLY A 155 -14.35 3.41 9.00
CA GLY A 155 -13.60 2.20 8.66
C GLY A 155 -12.48 1.88 9.65
N LEU A 156 -11.71 2.89 10.07
CA LEU A 156 -10.67 2.70 11.09
C LEU A 156 -11.27 2.36 12.45
N SER A 157 -12.39 2.99 12.82
CA SER A 157 -13.13 2.66 14.06
C SER A 157 -13.59 1.20 14.07
N ALA A 158 -14.15 0.72 12.95
CA ALA A 158 -14.57 -0.67 12.82
C ALA A 158 -13.38 -1.63 12.91
N LEU A 159 -12.24 -1.31 12.27
CA LEU A 159 -11.00 -2.11 12.39
C LEU A 159 -10.48 -2.16 13.83
N LEU A 160 -10.46 -1.03 14.53
CA LEU A 160 -10.06 -0.98 15.94
C LEU A 160 -10.95 -1.88 16.81
N GLN A 161 -12.27 -1.89 16.58
CA GLN A 161 -13.19 -2.78 17.29
C GLN A 161 -12.89 -4.26 17.03
N ILE A 162 -12.77 -4.65 15.75
CA ILE A 162 -12.51 -6.05 15.37
C ILE A 162 -11.16 -6.55 15.88
N THR A 163 -10.17 -5.67 15.99
CA THR A 163 -8.83 -6.01 16.47
C THR A 163 -8.69 -5.94 17.99
N GLY A 164 -9.73 -5.52 18.72
CA GLY A 164 -9.69 -5.33 20.17
C GLY A 164 -8.84 -4.15 20.62
N LEU A 165 -8.57 -3.20 19.72
CA LEU A 165 -7.77 -2.01 20.00
C LEU A 165 -8.60 -0.77 20.36
N ALA A 166 -9.94 -0.86 20.30
CA ALA A 166 -10.83 0.28 20.52
C ALA A 166 -10.65 0.94 21.90
N ASP A 167 -10.38 0.13 22.93
CA ASP A 167 -10.22 0.60 24.32
C ASP A 167 -8.75 0.78 24.73
N LYS A 168 -7.81 0.60 23.78
CA LYS A 168 -6.37 0.79 24.05
C LYS A 168 -6.08 2.27 24.27
N LYS A 169 -5.61 2.65 25.47
CA LYS A 169 -5.35 4.05 25.86
C LYS A 169 -4.36 4.77 24.94
N ARG A 170 -3.42 4.05 24.37
CA ARG A 170 -2.39 4.59 23.48
C ARG A 170 -2.03 3.54 22.42
N LEU A 171 -2.30 3.86 21.17
CA LEU A 171 -1.85 3.06 20.03
C LEU A 171 -0.35 3.27 19.81
N ASP A 172 0.30 2.26 19.24
CA ASP A 172 1.70 2.30 18.81
C ASP A 172 1.85 1.80 17.36
N ALA A 173 3.07 1.86 16.82
CA ALA A 173 3.33 1.44 15.45
C ALA A 173 3.12 -0.07 15.24
N GLU A 174 3.31 -0.88 16.28
CA GLU A 174 3.07 -2.33 16.21
C GLU A 174 1.58 -2.64 16.05
N ASP A 175 0.69 -1.88 16.69
CA ASP A 175 -0.76 -2.02 16.47
C ASP A 175 -1.14 -1.78 15.01
N LEU A 176 -0.55 -0.77 14.37
CA LEU A 176 -0.77 -0.50 12.96
C LEU A 176 -0.17 -1.61 12.09
N GLY A 177 1.10 -1.97 12.30
CA GLY A 177 1.85 -2.90 11.46
C GLY A 177 1.39 -4.36 11.58
N PHE A 178 0.98 -4.80 12.77
CA PHE A 178 0.66 -6.21 13.03
C PHE A 178 -0.84 -6.48 13.26
N SER A 179 -1.64 -5.45 13.54
CA SER A 179 -3.08 -5.63 13.72
C SER A 179 -3.91 -5.02 12.60
N LEU A 180 -3.75 -3.73 12.24
CA LEU A 180 -4.60 -3.09 11.24
C LEU A 180 -4.14 -3.37 9.80
N ALA A 181 -2.87 -3.09 9.49
CA ALA A 181 -2.33 -3.21 8.13
C ALA A 181 -2.45 -4.63 7.54
N PRO A 182 -2.25 -5.74 8.29
CA PRO A 182 -2.38 -7.08 7.71
C PRO A 182 -3.77 -7.40 7.18
N ARG A 183 -4.84 -6.82 7.75
CA ARG A 183 -6.22 -7.01 7.30
C ARG A 183 -6.48 -6.29 5.98
N LEU A 184 -6.02 -5.06 5.86
CA LEU A 184 -6.08 -4.31 4.60
C LEU A 184 -5.23 -4.97 3.51
N ASN A 185 -4.00 -5.37 3.84
CA ASN A 185 -3.10 -6.03 2.91
C ASN A 185 -3.61 -7.41 2.44
N ALA A 186 -4.36 -8.13 3.29
CA ALA A 186 -4.95 -9.42 2.92
C ALA A 186 -5.93 -9.27 1.75
N ALA A 187 -6.72 -8.20 1.70
CA ALA A 187 -7.61 -7.91 0.58
C ALA A 187 -6.84 -7.78 -0.74
N GLY A 188 -5.74 -7.02 -0.76
CA GLY A 188 -4.90 -6.90 -1.95
C GLY A 188 -4.25 -8.22 -2.37
N ARG A 189 -3.80 -9.03 -1.41
CA ARG A 189 -3.17 -10.35 -1.68
C ARG A 189 -4.15 -11.39 -2.20
N LEU A 190 -5.43 -11.29 -1.83
CA LEU A 190 -6.51 -12.17 -2.27
C LEU A 190 -7.41 -11.52 -3.34
N CYS A 191 -6.86 -10.53 -4.08
CA CYS A 191 -7.49 -9.89 -5.24
C CYS A 191 -8.82 -9.18 -4.94
N GLN A 192 -8.97 -8.63 -3.73
CA GLN A 192 -10.16 -7.91 -3.27
C GLN A 192 -9.81 -6.51 -2.70
N ALA A 193 -8.77 -5.86 -3.23
CA ALA A 193 -8.27 -4.57 -2.75
C ALA A 193 -9.34 -3.46 -2.72
N GLN A 194 -10.32 -3.52 -3.62
CA GLN A 194 -11.47 -2.62 -3.65
C GLN A 194 -12.19 -2.52 -2.30
N LEU A 195 -12.35 -3.67 -1.59
CA LEU A 195 -13.05 -3.72 -0.31
C LEU A 195 -12.28 -3.00 0.81
N ALA A 196 -10.94 -3.04 0.75
CA ALA A 196 -10.11 -2.29 1.69
C ALA A 196 -10.25 -0.78 1.47
N VAL A 197 -10.29 -0.32 0.21
CA VAL A 197 -10.54 1.08 -0.10
C VAL A 197 -11.95 1.49 0.31
N GLU A 198 -12.98 0.67 -0.02
CA GLU A 198 -14.36 0.94 0.39
C GLU A 198 -14.47 1.09 1.91
N LEU A 199 -13.80 0.22 2.68
CA LEU A 199 -13.76 0.33 4.14
C LEU A 199 -13.21 1.68 4.61
N LEU A 200 -12.10 2.14 4.02
CA LEU A 200 -11.44 3.36 4.45
C LEU A 200 -12.21 4.64 4.12
N VAL A 201 -13.06 4.61 3.07
CA VAL A 201 -13.78 5.79 2.56
C VAL A 201 -15.30 5.76 2.84
N THR A 202 -15.85 4.67 3.35
CA THR A 202 -17.29 4.57 3.60
C THR A 202 -17.75 5.57 4.67
N ASP A 203 -18.91 6.17 4.44
CA ASP A 203 -19.64 7.05 5.36
C ASP A 203 -20.77 6.33 6.13
N ARG A 204 -20.88 4.99 5.99
CA ARG A 204 -21.93 4.16 6.58
C ARG A 204 -21.35 3.22 7.63
N ALA A 205 -21.70 3.45 8.90
CA ALA A 205 -21.15 2.68 10.03
C ALA A 205 -21.43 1.17 9.92
N GLN A 206 -22.66 0.78 9.52
CA GLN A 206 -22.99 -0.63 9.31
C GLN A 206 -22.12 -1.28 8.25
N ARG A 207 -21.91 -0.58 7.12
CA ARG A 207 -21.06 -1.08 6.03
C ARG A 207 -19.59 -1.17 6.45
N ALA A 208 -19.11 -0.21 7.23
CA ALA A 208 -17.75 -0.26 7.79
C ALA A 208 -17.53 -1.51 8.65
N LEU A 209 -18.50 -1.85 9.51
CA LEU A 209 -18.42 -3.04 10.34
C LEU A 209 -18.42 -4.34 9.53
N GLU A 210 -19.35 -4.45 8.55
CA GLU A 210 -19.41 -5.61 7.64
C GLU A 210 -18.08 -5.81 6.89
N LEU A 211 -17.54 -4.74 6.34
CA LEU A 211 -16.25 -4.78 5.62
C LEU A 211 -15.09 -5.14 6.55
N ALA A 212 -15.03 -4.56 7.76
CA ALA A 212 -13.97 -4.88 8.72
C ALA A 212 -14.01 -6.35 9.14
N GLN A 213 -15.19 -6.92 9.39
CA GLN A 213 -15.38 -8.34 9.70
C GLN A 213 -14.93 -9.22 8.52
N TYR A 214 -15.30 -8.85 7.30
CA TYR A 214 -14.92 -9.59 6.12
C TYR A 214 -13.40 -9.56 5.88
N LEU A 215 -12.75 -8.40 6.06
CA LEU A 215 -11.30 -8.27 5.94
C LEU A 215 -10.54 -9.06 7.02
N ASP A 216 -11.12 -9.18 8.22
CA ASP A 216 -10.57 -10.05 9.26
C ASP A 216 -10.61 -11.53 8.84
N GLN A 217 -11.72 -11.98 8.26
CA GLN A 217 -11.84 -13.33 7.69
C GLN A 217 -10.85 -13.57 6.55
N LEU A 218 -10.70 -12.59 5.64
CA LEU A 218 -9.69 -12.66 4.57
C LEU A 218 -8.27 -12.76 5.14
N ASN A 219 -7.97 -12.03 6.19
CA ASN A 219 -6.67 -12.13 6.85
C ASN A 219 -6.43 -13.50 7.49
N ALA A 220 -7.45 -14.10 8.12
CA ALA A 220 -7.36 -15.47 8.63
C ALA A 220 -7.14 -16.50 7.50
N THR A 221 -7.84 -16.34 6.38
CA THR A 221 -7.63 -17.16 5.17
C THR A 221 -6.21 -17.00 4.63
N ARG A 222 -5.71 -15.76 4.50
CA ARG A 222 -4.33 -15.50 4.08
C ARG A 222 -3.32 -16.17 4.99
N GLN A 223 -3.49 -16.11 6.31
CA GLN A 223 -2.61 -16.77 7.28
C GLN A 223 -2.61 -18.29 7.12
N THR A 224 -3.76 -18.89 6.84
CA THR A 224 -3.90 -20.33 6.59
C THR A 224 -3.16 -20.75 5.31
N LEU A 225 -3.35 -19.98 4.22
CA LEU A 225 -2.62 -20.20 2.97
C LEU A 225 -1.11 -20.05 3.14
N GLU A 226 -0.66 -19.00 3.83
CA GLU A 226 0.75 -18.75 4.15
C GLU A 226 1.37 -19.91 4.92
N ARG A 227 0.66 -20.42 5.94
CA ARG A 227 1.11 -21.58 6.72
C ARG A 227 1.21 -22.84 5.88
N SER A 228 0.23 -23.10 5.01
CA SER A 228 0.24 -24.25 4.09
C SER A 228 1.43 -24.20 3.14
N VAL A 229 1.65 -23.04 2.48
CA VAL A 229 2.80 -22.84 1.58
C VAL A 229 4.12 -23.00 2.33
N TYR A 230 4.23 -22.43 3.53
CA TYR A 230 5.44 -22.55 4.35
C TYR A 230 5.77 -24.01 4.69
N LEU A 231 4.78 -24.81 5.11
CA LEU A 231 4.96 -26.22 5.43
C LEU A 231 5.36 -27.04 4.21
N SER A 232 4.70 -26.80 3.06
CA SER A 232 5.04 -27.45 1.79
C SER A 232 6.47 -27.11 1.35
N ALA A 233 6.82 -25.82 1.32
CA ALA A 233 8.16 -25.36 0.97
C ALA A 233 9.23 -25.91 1.92
N HIS A 234 8.95 -25.93 3.22
CA HIS A 234 9.88 -26.46 4.22
C HIS A 234 10.09 -27.98 4.09
N LYS A 235 9.06 -28.72 3.66
CA LYS A 235 9.19 -30.15 3.34
C LYS A 235 10.08 -30.36 2.12
N GLN A 236 9.82 -29.66 1.02
CA GLN A 236 10.66 -29.71 -0.19
C GLN A 236 12.12 -29.35 0.10
N LEU A 237 12.35 -28.31 0.91
CA LEU A 237 13.70 -27.93 1.35
C LEU A 237 14.45 -29.07 2.04
N LYS A 238 13.81 -29.78 2.96
CA LYS A 238 14.46 -30.89 3.68
C LYS A 238 14.81 -32.06 2.78
N GLU A 239 14.06 -32.25 1.71
CA GLU A 239 14.21 -33.38 0.79
C GLU A 239 15.18 -33.08 -0.35
N GLN A 240 15.34 -31.82 -0.76
CA GLN A 240 15.98 -31.43 -2.01
C GLN A 240 17.13 -30.45 -1.88
N PHE A 241 17.27 -29.74 -0.75
CA PHE A 241 18.24 -28.64 -0.62
C PHE A 241 19.46 -29.04 0.23
N ASP A 242 20.64 -28.87 -0.36
CA ASP A 242 21.91 -28.98 0.36
C ASP A 242 22.51 -27.59 0.63
N PRO A 243 22.50 -27.12 1.89
CA PRO A 243 23.04 -25.79 2.21
C PRO A 243 24.53 -25.61 1.92
N GLN A 244 25.28 -26.70 1.75
CA GLN A 244 26.73 -26.63 1.45
C GLN A 244 27.00 -26.45 -0.05
N GLN A 245 26.08 -26.91 -0.91
CA GLN A 245 26.25 -26.90 -2.36
C GLN A 245 25.42 -25.81 -3.04
N GLU A 246 24.28 -25.43 -2.44
CA GLU A 246 23.34 -24.54 -3.08
C GLU A 246 23.34 -23.12 -2.48
N PRO A 247 23.74 -22.09 -3.23
CA PRO A 247 23.84 -20.72 -2.72
C PRO A 247 22.46 -20.05 -2.60
N ALA A 248 21.44 -20.56 -3.27
CA ALA A 248 20.06 -20.02 -3.28
C ALA A 248 19.04 -21.13 -3.21
N ILE A 249 17.88 -20.83 -2.66
CA ILE A 249 16.73 -21.72 -2.55
C ILE A 249 15.76 -21.40 -3.69
N VAL A 250 15.47 -22.39 -4.55
CA VAL A 250 14.48 -22.26 -5.62
C VAL A 250 13.51 -23.43 -5.51
N LEU A 251 12.24 -23.12 -5.18
CA LEU A 251 11.18 -24.12 -4.99
C LEU A 251 9.96 -23.75 -5.80
N ALA A 252 9.19 -24.74 -6.22
CA ALA A 252 8.01 -24.54 -7.03
C ALA A 252 6.91 -25.53 -6.69
N ASP A 253 5.66 -25.07 -6.75
CA ASP A 253 4.50 -25.95 -6.54
C ASP A 253 3.25 -25.34 -7.20
N ARG A 254 2.40 -26.19 -7.80
CA ARG A 254 1.13 -25.79 -8.42
C ARG A 254 0.06 -25.41 -7.41
N GLN A 255 0.17 -25.90 -6.19
CA GLN A 255 -0.82 -25.63 -5.14
C GLN A 255 -0.54 -24.35 -4.37
N TRP A 256 0.56 -23.66 -4.66
CA TRP A 256 0.91 -22.44 -3.94
C TRP A 256 0.12 -21.24 -4.47
N HIS A 257 -0.43 -20.46 -3.55
CA HIS A 257 -1.17 -19.27 -3.93
C HIS A 257 -0.19 -18.09 -4.19
N PRO A 258 -0.21 -17.48 -5.40
CA PRO A 258 0.76 -16.44 -5.78
C PRO A 258 0.72 -15.19 -4.86
N GLY A 259 -0.41 -14.88 -4.27
CA GLY A 259 -0.56 -13.74 -3.35
C GLY A 259 0.19 -13.87 -2.03
N VAL A 260 0.65 -15.07 -1.63
CA VAL A 260 1.32 -15.32 -0.34
C VAL A 260 2.77 -15.84 -0.47
N ILE A 261 3.18 -16.34 -1.64
CA ILE A 261 4.54 -16.92 -1.82
C ILE A 261 5.64 -15.92 -1.45
N GLY A 262 5.49 -14.63 -1.74
CA GLY A 262 6.48 -13.60 -1.39
C GLY A 262 6.69 -13.46 0.13
N ILE A 263 5.62 -13.62 0.95
CA ILE A 263 5.75 -13.59 2.41
C ILE A 263 6.56 -14.80 2.88
N VAL A 264 6.24 -15.98 2.33
CA VAL A 264 6.93 -17.23 2.68
C VAL A 264 8.38 -17.20 2.24
N ALA A 265 8.66 -16.68 1.04
CA ALA A 265 10.03 -16.50 0.54
C ALA A 265 10.87 -15.63 1.49
N GLY A 266 10.34 -14.49 1.92
CA GLY A 266 11.01 -13.62 2.91
C GLY A 266 11.31 -14.37 4.21
N ARG A 267 10.32 -15.07 4.78
CA ARG A 267 10.52 -15.85 6.02
C ARG A 267 11.55 -16.97 5.90
N LEU A 268 11.61 -17.61 4.73
CA LEU A 268 12.63 -18.63 4.46
C LEU A 268 14.01 -18.00 4.28
N ALA A 269 14.10 -16.84 3.59
CA ALA A 269 15.33 -16.11 3.42
C ALA A 269 15.92 -15.68 4.77
N ASP A 270 15.12 -15.14 5.68
CA ASP A 270 15.53 -14.79 7.04
C ASP A 270 16.01 -16.00 7.83
N LYS A 271 15.29 -17.13 7.70
CA LYS A 271 15.61 -18.34 8.46
C LYS A 271 16.88 -19.04 7.99
N TYR A 272 17.10 -19.10 6.67
CA TYR A 272 18.21 -19.84 6.08
C TYR A 272 19.38 -18.97 5.66
N HIS A 273 19.25 -17.65 5.76
CA HIS A 273 20.25 -16.67 5.33
C HIS A 273 20.71 -16.91 3.88
N ARG A 274 19.76 -17.18 3.00
CA ARG A 274 19.95 -17.46 1.56
C ARG A 274 18.91 -16.69 0.73
N PRO A 275 19.22 -16.31 -0.50
CA PRO A 275 18.22 -15.88 -1.47
C PRO A 275 17.19 -16.99 -1.69
N VAL A 276 15.91 -16.62 -1.73
CA VAL A 276 14.79 -17.55 -1.90
C VAL A 276 13.89 -17.11 -3.06
N ILE A 277 13.64 -18.02 -3.97
CA ILE A 277 12.68 -17.86 -5.07
C ILE A 277 11.61 -18.95 -4.91
N LEU A 278 10.37 -18.54 -4.73
CA LEU A 278 9.21 -19.43 -4.74
C LEU A 278 8.39 -19.19 -6.01
N ILE A 279 8.02 -20.24 -6.71
CA ILE A 279 7.30 -20.20 -7.97
C ILE A 279 5.95 -20.91 -7.78
N ALA A 280 4.87 -20.18 -8.00
CA ALA A 280 3.54 -20.75 -8.18
C ALA A 280 3.28 -20.82 -9.70
N TRP A 281 2.89 -21.97 -10.20
CA TRP A 281 2.55 -22.15 -11.62
C TRP A 281 1.19 -22.83 -11.78
N ASP A 282 0.54 -22.60 -12.90
CA ASP A 282 -0.71 -23.27 -13.29
C ASP A 282 -0.47 -24.70 -13.82
#